data_c06fdb705f3313abcaa6e08288980b0f
#
_entry.id   c06fdb705f3313abcaa6e08288980b0f
#
_cell.length_a   1.000
_cell.length_b   1.000
_cell.length_c   1.000
_cell.angle_alpha   90.00
_cell.angle_beta   90.00
_cell.angle_gamma   90.00
#
_symmetry.space_group_name_H-M   'P 1'
#
loop_
_entity.id
_entity.type
_entity.pdbx_description
1 polymer ?
#
loop_
_entity_poly.entity_id
_entity_poly.type
_entity_poly.pdbx_seq_one_letter_code
_entity_poly.pdbx_strand_id
1 'polypeptide(L)'
;MFTVENLAVRLGDKNILQNVHFTIDTPGQLVGILGVNGSGKTTLLRAVAGLLPHTGCCLMDGVPLESLSTRCLAQTVSYIPQQSGISVSMSAREVVLMGCNPRLGVLQSPTAAMCAAAEEALRTVGLADKTEQDYLTLSGGERQLCILARTFVEDAPLLLLDEPDSALDLANRSHMAALLAEFVHASGKTALICLHDPMLMLDWCDTLI
;
A
#
# COMPACT_ATOMS: atom_id res chain seq x y z
N MET A 1 -13.65 5.44 8.15
CA MET A 1 -13.03 5.36 9.51
C MET A 1 -12.29 4.04 9.64
N PHE A 2 -11.03 4.06 10.05
CA PHE A 2 -10.23 2.84 10.29
C PHE A 2 -9.82 2.76 11.78
N THR A 3 -10.05 1.62 12.43
CA THR A 3 -9.76 1.41 13.84
C THR A 3 -9.00 0.11 14.05
N VAL A 4 -7.99 0.14 14.89
CA VAL A 4 -7.26 -1.04 15.41
C VAL A 4 -7.53 -1.15 16.90
N GLU A 5 -8.00 -2.30 17.36
CA GLU A 5 -8.38 -2.54 18.75
C GLU A 5 -7.64 -3.73 19.34
N ASN A 6 -6.84 -3.46 20.39
CA ASN A 6 -6.13 -4.48 21.18
C ASN A 6 -5.33 -5.47 20.32
N LEU A 7 -4.78 -4.99 19.19
CA LEU A 7 -4.05 -5.85 18.27
C LEU A 7 -2.75 -6.31 18.92
N ALA A 8 -2.52 -7.62 18.91
CA ALA A 8 -1.29 -8.22 19.34
C ALA A 8 -0.82 -9.29 18.37
N VAL A 9 0.49 -9.33 18.11
CA VAL A 9 1.13 -10.29 17.20
C VAL A 9 2.25 -11.01 17.93
N ARG A 10 2.22 -12.33 17.86
CA ARG A 10 3.28 -13.21 18.37
C ARG A 10 3.91 -13.99 17.22
N LEU A 11 5.23 -13.96 17.13
CA LEU A 11 6.02 -14.73 16.18
C LEU A 11 6.94 -15.71 16.94
N GLY A 12 6.63 -16.99 16.86
CA GLY A 12 7.24 -18.01 17.71
C GLY A 12 6.99 -17.68 19.20
N ASP A 13 8.07 -17.56 19.99
CA ASP A 13 7.99 -17.23 21.41
C ASP A 13 8.07 -15.74 21.73
N LYS A 14 8.20 -14.89 20.71
CA LYS A 14 8.34 -13.43 20.90
C LYS A 14 7.03 -12.72 20.65
N ASN A 15 6.59 -11.90 21.62
CA ASN A 15 5.54 -10.92 21.41
C ASN A 15 6.16 -9.72 20.68
N ILE A 16 5.74 -9.50 19.43
CA ILE A 16 6.23 -8.39 18.58
C ILE A 16 5.38 -7.15 18.82
N LEU A 17 4.06 -7.32 18.84
CA LEU A 17 3.11 -6.25 19.13
C LEU A 17 2.24 -6.66 20.30
N GLN A 18 1.90 -5.69 21.15
CA GLN A 18 1.05 -5.91 22.31
C GLN A 18 0.11 -4.73 22.51
N ASN A 19 -1.18 -5.02 22.55
CA ASN A 19 -2.23 -4.05 22.87
C ASN A 19 -2.16 -2.76 22.03
N VAL A 20 -1.95 -2.89 20.71
CA VAL A 20 -1.95 -1.74 19.81
C VAL A 20 -3.39 -1.27 19.61
N HIS A 21 -3.61 0.02 19.84
CA HIS A 21 -4.93 0.64 19.72
C HIS A 21 -4.80 2.05 19.13
N PHE A 22 -5.50 2.33 18.03
CA PHE A 22 -5.62 3.66 17.44
C PHE A 22 -6.82 3.73 16.50
N THR A 23 -7.28 4.95 16.22
CA THR A 23 -8.37 5.21 15.28
C THR A 23 -7.98 6.36 14.32
N ILE A 24 -8.35 6.21 13.06
CA ILE A 24 -8.25 7.23 12.02
C ILE A 24 -9.68 7.55 11.58
N ASP A 25 -10.18 8.69 12.05
CA ASP A 25 -11.60 9.07 11.88
C ASP A 25 -11.83 9.85 10.60
N THR A 26 -10.82 10.57 10.11
CA THR A 26 -10.91 11.44 8.95
C THR A 26 -10.51 10.68 7.70
N PRO A 27 -11.36 10.56 6.68
CA PRO A 27 -10.98 10.00 5.39
C PRO A 27 -10.04 10.94 4.63
N GLY A 28 -9.30 10.40 3.67
CA GLY A 28 -8.38 11.17 2.85
C GLY A 28 -7.12 11.60 3.60
N GLN A 29 -6.64 10.82 4.57
CA GLN A 29 -5.43 11.11 5.34
C GLN A 29 -4.27 10.16 5.00
N LEU A 30 -3.08 10.73 4.89
CA LEU A 30 -1.82 10.03 4.88
C LEU A 30 -1.26 9.99 6.32
N VAL A 31 -1.28 8.81 6.94
CA VAL A 31 -0.91 8.61 8.33
C VAL A 31 0.45 7.92 8.42
N GLY A 32 1.42 8.58 9.04
CA GLY A 32 2.77 8.05 9.27
C GLY A 32 2.85 7.19 10.54
N ILE A 33 3.46 6.01 10.45
CA ILE A 33 3.76 5.16 11.59
C ILE A 33 5.21 5.39 12.04
N LEU A 34 5.38 6.04 13.20
CA LEU A 34 6.69 6.29 13.79
C LEU A 34 7.14 5.13 14.69
N GLY A 35 8.43 4.87 14.66
CA GLY A 35 9.02 3.88 15.56
C GLY A 35 10.45 3.51 15.14
N VAL A 36 11.26 3.11 16.09
CA VAL A 36 12.63 2.64 15.85
C VAL A 36 12.63 1.37 14.99
N ASN A 37 13.77 1.07 14.37
CA ASN A 37 13.92 -0.17 13.62
C ASN A 37 13.69 -1.37 14.54
N GLY A 38 12.90 -2.34 14.08
CA GLY A 38 12.51 -3.50 14.87
C GLY A 38 11.35 -3.28 15.86
N SER A 39 10.71 -2.10 15.90
CA SER A 39 9.55 -1.85 16.76
C SER A 39 8.27 -2.59 16.34
N GLY A 40 8.25 -3.20 15.16
CA GLY A 40 7.10 -3.97 14.69
C GLY A 40 6.23 -3.27 13.65
N LYS A 41 6.66 -2.15 13.05
CA LYS A 41 5.89 -1.40 12.02
C LYS A 41 5.44 -2.30 10.85
N THR A 42 6.39 -2.98 10.21
CA THR A 42 6.10 -3.98 9.17
C THR A 42 5.15 -5.07 9.66
N THR A 43 5.32 -5.53 10.91
CA THR A 43 4.46 -6.54 11.52
C THR A 43 3.03 -6.03 11.68
N LEU A 44 2.85 -4.76 12.09
CA LEU A 44 1.55 -4.11 12.18
C LEU A 44 0.87 -4.05 10.82
N LEU A 45 1.56 -3.51 9.80
CA LEU A 45 0.99 -3.42 8.44
C LEU A 45 0.61 -4.80 7.89
N ARG A 46 1.45 -5.81 8.09
CA ARG A 46 1.17 -7.19 7.64
C ARG A 46 0.03 -7.85 8.41
N ALA A 47 -0.14 -7.56 9.69
CA ALA A 47 -1.26 -8.04 10.48
C ALA A 47 -2.58 -7.42 9.97
N VAL A 48 -2.63 -6.09 9.80
CA VAL A 48 -3.79 -5.38 9.22
C VAL A 48 -4.11 -5.88 7.81
N ALA A 49 -3.09 -6.19 6.99
CA ALA A 49 -3.28 -6.76 5.65
C ALA A 49 -3.78 -8.23 5.65
N GLY A 50 -3.96 -8.85 6.83
CA GLY A 50 -4.35 -10.27 6.95
C GLY A 50 -3.25 -11.25 6.55
N LEU A 51 -1.98 -10.80 6.45
CA LEU A 51 -0.83 -11.61 6.06
C LEU A 51 -0.14 -12.28 7.26
N LEU A 52 -0.48 -11.86 8.47
CA LEU A 52 0.01 -12.45 9.72
C LEU A 52 -1.14 -12.70 10.68
N PRO A 53 -1.15 -13.85 11.38
CA PRO A 53 -2.13 -14.11 12.43
C PRO A 53 -1.92 -13.13 13.59
N HIS A 54 -3.02 -12.61 14.13
CA HIS A 54 -3.02 -11.67 15.25
C HIS A 54 -4.24 -11.92 16.14
N THR A 55 -4.24 -11.32 17.31
CA THR A 55 -5.42 -11.17 18.18
C THR A 55 -5.83 -9.70 18.22
N GLY A 56 -7.02 -9.40 18.70
CA GLY A 56 -7.63 -8.08 18.58
C GLY A 56 -8.44 -7.95 17.30
N CYS A 57 -8.76 -6.74 16.88
CA CYS A 57 -9.65 -6.49 15.75
C CYS A 57 -9.18 -5.28 14.94
N CYS A 58 -9.27 -5.38 13.60
CA CYS A 58 -9.08 -4.26 12.68
C CYS A 58 -10.42 -3.98 11.99
N LEU A 59 -10.90 -2.75 12.12
CA LEU A 59 -12.22 -2.35 11.63
C LEU A 59 -12.10 -1.31 10.51
N MET A 60 -12.74 -1.56 9.37
CA MET A 60 -12.93 -0.56 8.32
C MET A 60 -14.42 -0.23 8.24
N ASP A 61 -14.77 1.04 8.54
CA ASP A 61 -16.15 1.51 8.62
C ASP A 61 -17.05 0.63 9.51
N GLY A 62 -16.50 0.15 10.64
CA GLY A 62 -17.18 -0.71 11.60
C GLY A 62 -17.24 -2.19 11.20
N VAL A 63 -16.69 -2.58 10.04
CA VAL A 63 -16.65 -3.97 9.59
C VAL A 63 -15.29 -4.58 9.93
N PRO A 64 -15.24 -5.70 10.70
CA PRO A 64 -13.99 -6.38 11.00
C PRO A 64 -13.34 -6.95 9.73
N LEU A 65 -12.08 -6.58 9.48
CA LEU A 65 -11.33 -7.08 8.33
C LEU A 65 -11.14 -8.60 8.37
N GLU A 66 -11.04 -9.16 9.58
CA GLU A 66 -10.91 -10.60 9.84
C GLU A 66 -12.14 -11.40 9.42
N SER A 67 -13.31 -10.75 9.32
CA SER A 67 -14.55 -11.36 8.87
C SER A 67 -14.71 -11.44 7.35
N LEU A 68 -13.85 -10.71 6.63
CA LEU A 68 -13.94 -10.63 5.17
C LEU A 68 -13.35 -11.88 4.50
N SER A 69 -13.95 -12.29 3.39
CA SER A 69 -13.30 -13.25 2.50
C SER A 69 -11.99 -12.68 1.96
N THR A 70 -11.04 -13.55 1.60
CA THR A 70 -9.75 -13.12 1.03
C THR A 70 -9.92 -12.15 -0.14
N ARG A 71 -10.93 -12.36 -0.98
CA ARG A 71 -11.25 -11.48 -2.10
C ARG A 71 -11.76 -10.11 -1.64
N CYS A 72 -12.69 -10.08 -0.69
CA CYS A 72 -13.20 -8.82 -0.14
C CYS A 72 -12.11 -8.06 0.61
N LEU A 73 -11.26 -8.77 1.36
CA LEU A 73 -10.11 -8.15 2.03
C LEU A 73 -9.16 -7.51 1.01
N ALA A 74 -8.83 -8.20 -0.09
CA ALA A 74 -7.98 -7.66 -1.15
C ALA A 74 -8.62 -6.48 -1.92
N GLN A 75 -9.94 -6.32 -1.87
CA GLN A 75 -10.64 -5.14 -2.38
C GLN A 75 -10.71 -3.99 -1.36
N THR A 76 -10.49 -4.29 -0.09
CA THR A 76 -10.55 -3.32 1.02
C THR A 76 -9.18 -2.79 1.39
N VAL A 77 -8.15 -3.63 1.32
CA VAL A 77 -6.79 -3.32 1.77
C VAL A 77 -5.81 -3.56 0.63
N SER A 78 -5.08 -2.52 0.24
CA SER A 78 -3.91 -2.59 -0.64
C SER A 78 -2.65 -2.60 0.21
N TYR A 79 -1.73 -3.53 -0.03
CA TYR A 79 -0.46 -3.61 0.68
C TYR A 79 0.73 -3.52 -0.27
N ILE A 80 1.56 -2.50 -0.07
CA ILE A 80 2.85 -2.32 -0.74
C ILE A 80 3.95 -2.79 0.21
N PRO A 81 4.60 -3.93 -0.05
CA PRO A 81 5.76 -4.36 0.72
C PRO A 81 7.01 -3.56 0.31
N GLN A 82 8.00 -3.52 1.19
CA GLN A 82 9.31 -2.91 0.92
C GLN A 82 9.97 -3.43 -0.38
N GLN A 83 9.75 -4.69 -0.72
CA GLN A 83 10.20 -5.30 -1.98
C GLN A 83 9.01 -5.93 -2.69
N SER A 84 8.83 -5.62 -3.96
CA SER A 84 7.67 -6.07 -4.76
C SER A 84 7.60 -7.59 -4.96
N GLY A 85 8.72 -8.30 -4.84
CA GLY A 85 8.81 -9.75 -5.05
C GLY A 85 8.55 -10.20 -6.49
N ILE A 86 8.38 -9.27 -7.44
CA ILE A 86 8.16 -9.61 -8.85
C ILE A 86 9.49 -10.05 -9.47
N SER A 87 9.55 -11.33 -9.89
CA SER A 87 10.73 -11.99 -10.45
C SER A 87 10.49 -12.57 -11.84
N VAL A 88 9.30 -12.35 -12.40
CA VAL A 88 8.91 -12.83 -13.73
C VAL A 88 8.91 -11.65 -14.70
N SER A 89 9.40 -11.89 -15.95
CA SER A 89 9.37 -10.91 -17.02
C SER A 89 7.92 -10.61 -17.41
N MET A 90 7.53 -9.34 -17.29
CA MET A 90 6.23 -8.79 -17.69
C MET A 90 6.36 -7.28 -17.88
N SER A 91 5.51 -6.71 -18.73
CA SER A 91 5.53 -5.27 -18.98
C SER A 91 5.09 -4.46 -17.75
N ALA A 92 5.52 -3.20 -17.67
CA ALA A 92 5.05 -2.28 -16.63
C ALA A 92 3.51 -2.21 -16.58
N ARG A 93 2.85 -2.20 -17.73
CA ARG A 93 1.39 -2.24 -17.85
C ARG A 93 0.79 -3.51 -17.22
N GLU A 94 1.37 -4.68 -17.48
CA GLU A 94 0.88 -5.93 -16.88
C GLU A 94 1.04 -5.93 -15.36
N VAL A 95 2.14 -5.39 -14.83
CA VAL A 95 2.33 -5.21 -13.39
C VAL A 95 1.26 -4.31 -12.79
N VAL A 96 0.95 -3.19 -13.43
CA VAL A 96 -0.11 -2.28 -12.96
C VAL A 96 -1.49 -2.94 -13.05
N LEU A 97 -1.77 -3.68 -14.12
CA LEU A 97 -3.03 -4.42 -14.29
C LEU A 97 -3.24 -5.52 -13.23
N MET A 98 -2.18 -6.05 -12.59
CA MET A 98 -2.33 -6.96 -11.45
C MET A 98 -3.15 -6.32 -10.30
N GLY A 99 -3.17 -4.99 -10.18
CA GLY A 99 -4.02 -4.27 -9.23
C GLY A 99 -5.52 -4.48 -9.47
N CYS A 100 -5.92 -4.89 -10.67
CA CYS A 100 -7.31 -5.21 -10.97
C CYS A 100 -7.73 -6.62 -10.52
N ASN A 101 -6.77 -7.51 -10.20
CA ASN A 101 -7.04 -8.92 -9.92
C ASN A 101 -8.13 -9.18 -8.85
N PRO A 102 -8.20 -8.44 -7.73
CA PRO A 102 -9.25 -8.66 -6.74
C PRO A 102 -10.68 -8.44 -7.29
N ARG A 103 -10.81 -7.63 -8.36
CA ARG A 103 -12.10 -7.31 -8.99
C ARG A 103 -12.45 -8.24 -10.15
N LEU A 104 -11.48 -8.98 -10.67
CA LEU A 104 -11.68 -9.91 -11.79
C LEU A 104 -12.22 -11.26 -11.30
N GLY A 105 -13.11 -11.84 -12.09
CA GLY A 105 -13.53 -13.25 -11.92
C GLY A 105 -12.44 -14.22 -12.35
N VAL A 106 -12.56 -15.48 -11.90
CA VAL A 106 -11.70 -16.56 -12.38
C VAL A 106 -11.84 -16.67 -13.90
N LEU A 107 -10.75 -16.64 -14.64
CA LEU A 107 -10.69 -16.65 -16.13
C LEU A 107 -11.21 -15.37 -16.82
N GLN A 108 -11.43 -14.30 -16.08
CA GLN A 108 -11.81 -13.01 -16.67
C GLN A 108 -10.57 -12.20 -17.02
N SER A 109 -10.48 -11.72 -18.24
CA SER A 109 -9.44 -10.79 -18.68
C SER A 109 -9.77 -9.34 -18.26
N PRO A 110 -8.76 -8.49 -18.07
CA PRO A 110 -8.97 -7.06 -17.83
C PRO A 110 -9.84 -6.42 -18.92
N THR A 111 -10.76 -5.55 -18.52
CA THR A 111 -11.60 -4.80 -19.44
C THR A 111 -10.83 -3.65 -20.10
N ALA A 112 -11.34 -3.10 -21.19
CA ALA A 112 -10.76 -1.91 -21.82
C ALA A 112 -10.64 -0.72 -20.85
N ALA A 113 -11.62 -0.55 -19.94
CA ALA A 113 -11.57 0.48 -18.91
C ALA A 113 -10.43 0.26 -17.91
N MET A 114 -10.18 -1.00 -17.51
CA MET A 114 -9.04 -1.34 -16.63
C MET A 114 -7.70 -1.09 -17.33
N CYS A 115 -7.59 -1.42 -18.61
CA CYS A 115 -6.39 -1.13 -19.40
C CYS A 115 -6.13 0.39 -19.48
N ALA A 116 -7.15 1.18 -19.77
CA ALA A 116 -7.04 2.64 -19.80
C ALA A 116 -6.66 3.23 -18.43
N ALA A 117 -7.23 2.70 -17.34
CA ALA A 117 -6.86 3.11 -15.97
C ALA A 117 -5.41 2.78 -15.65
N ALA A 118 -4.88 1.63 -16.09
CA ALA A 118 -3.49 1.26 -15.90
C ALA A 118 -2.53 2.18 -16.68
N GLU A 119 -2.87 2.54 -17.91
CA GLU A 119 -2.09 3.48 -18.71
C GLU A 119 -2.10 4.90 -18.11
N GLU A 120 -3.25 5.34 -17.60
CA GLU A 120 -3.36 6.62 -16.89
C GLU A 120 -2.54 6.63 -15.60
N ALA A 121 -2.59 5.56 -14.81
CA ALA A 121 -1.79 5.43 -13.61
C ALA A 121 -0.28 5.47 -13.91
N LEU A 122 0.18 4.81 -14.98
CA LEU A 122 1.57 4.89 -15.45
C LEU A 122 1.95 6.30 -15.89
N ARG A 123 1.03 7.01 -16.55
CA ARG A 123 1.25 8.41 -16.94
C ARG A 123 1.38 9.31 -15.72
N THR A 124 0.51 9.14 -14.72
CA THR A 124 0.51 9.90 -13.46
C THR A 124 1.85 9.77 -12.73
N VAL A 125 2.45 8.59 -12.72
CA VAL A 125 3.76 8.37 -12.06
C VAL A 125 4.97 8.65 -12.99
N GLY A 126 4.75 9.18 -14.20
CA GLY A 126 5.84 9.56 -15.13
C GLY A 126 6.45 8.39 -15.90
N LEU A 127 5.74 7.27 -16.07
CA LEU A 127 6.20 6.07 -16.78
C LEU A 127 5.44 5.80 -18.08
N ALA A 128 4.86 6.83 -18.69
CA ALA A 128 4.07 6.70 -19.92
C ALA A 128 4.85 6.11 -21.11
N ASP A 129 6.13 6.46 -21.24
CA ASP A 129 7.03 5.97 -22.29
C ASP A 129 7.56 4.54 -22.02
N LYS A 130 7.31 3.99 -20.84
CA LYS A 130 7.80 2.68 -20.37
C LYS A 130 6.69 1.64 -20.20
N THR A 131 5.51 1.93 -20.67
CA THR A 131 4.30 1.09 -20.52
C THR A 131 4.53 -0.37 -20.97
N GLU A 132 5.22 -0.57 -22.12
CA GLU A 132 5.54 -1.90 -22.65
C GLU A 132 6.94 -2.40 -22.26
N GLN A 133 7.72 -1.63 -21.49
CA GLN A 133 9.04 -2.04 -21.05
C GLN A 133 8.92 -3.15 -20.00
N ASP A 134 9.85 -4.13 -20.06
CA ASP A 134 9.94 -5.19 -19.05
C ASP A 134 10.25 -4.57 -17.68
N TYR A 135 9.38 -4.85 -16.71
CA TYR A 135 9.51 -4.39 -15.32
C TYR A 135 10.87 -4.71 -14.71
N LEU A 136 11.46 -5.86 -15.04
CA LEU A 136 12.78 -6.26 -14.53
C LEU A 136 13.93 -5.41 -15.06
N THR A 137 13.73 -4.70 -16.19
CA THR A 137 14.72 -3.79 -16.77
C THR A 137 14.57 -2.34 -16.29
N LEU A 138 13.51 -2.02 -15.56
CA LEU A 138 13.31 -0.72 -14.94
C LEU A 138 14.36 -0.51 -13.83
N SER A 139 14.76 0.74 -13.60
CA SER A 139 15.55 1.13 -12.43
C SER A 139 14.78 0.85 -11.13
N GLY A 140 15.48 0.83 -9.99
CA GLY A 140 14.83 0.62 -8.68
C GLY A 140 13.72 1.63 -8.41
N GLY A 141 13.95 2.92 -8.72
CA GLY A 141 12.97 3.98 -8.57
C GLY A 141 11.76 3.81 -9.48
N GLU A 142 11.99 3.48 -10.76
CA GLU A 142 10.90 3.24 -11.71
C GLU A 142 10.05 2.03 -11.33
N ARG A 143 10.67 0.97 -10.82
CA ARG A 143 9.93 -0.18 -10.28
C ARG A 143 9.02 0.24 -9.13
N GLN A 144 9.51 1.10 -8.24
CA GLN A 144 8.72 1.58 -7.10
C GLN A 144 7.55 2.45 -7.56
N LEU A 145 7.77 3.35 -8.52
CA LEU A 145 6.70 4.14 -9.13
C LEU A 145 5.68 3.26 -9.88
N CYS A 146 6.13 2.19 -10.54
CA CYS A 146 5.23 1.22 -11.17
C CYS A 146 4.36 0.49 -10.13
N ILE A 147 4.90 0.13 -8.97
CA ILE A 147 4.13 -0.45 -7.85
C ILE A 147 3.14 0.57 -7.27
N LEU A 148 3.52 1.83 -7.17
CA LEU A 148 2.60 2.90 -6.76
C LEU A 148 1.44 3.04 -7.77
N ALA A 149 1.71 3.04 -9.08
CA ALA A 149 0.69 3.06 -10.12
C ALA A 149 -0.27 1.86 -10.00
N ARG A 150 0.25 0.66 -9.69
CA ARG A 150 -0.58 -0.52 -9.41
C ARG A 150 -1.55 -0.26 -8.25
N THR A 151 -1.09 0.38 -7.18
CA THR A 151 -1.93 0.71 -6.02
C THR A 151 -3.05 1.68 -6.38
N PHE A 152 -2.80 2.64 -7.28
CA PHE A 152 -3.85 3.55 -7.76
C PHE A 152 -4.97 2.81 -8.50
N VAL A 153 -4.61 1.76 -9.22
CA VAL A 153 -5.56 0.91 -9.97
C VAL A 153 -6.27 -0.10 -9.07
N GLU A 154 -5.67 -0.53 -7.96
CA GLU A 154 -6.31 -1.44 -6.98
C GLU A 154 -7.61 -0.84 -6.42
N ASP A 155 -7.64 0.47 -6.23
CA ASP A 155 -8.80 1.23 -5.78
C ASP A 155 -9.34 0.82 -4.38
N ALA A 156 -8.46 0.28 -3.54
CA ALA A 156 -8.79 -0.08 -2.17
C ALA A 156 -8.96 1.15 -1.27
N PRO A 157 -9.91 1.17 -0.33
CA PRO A 157 -10.11 2.29 0.60
C PRO A 157 -9.00 2.45 1.65
N LEU A 158 -8.27 1.38 1.98
CA LEU A 158 -7.15 1.40 2.91
C LEU A 158 -5.85 1.01 2.20
N LEU A 159 -4.86 1.89 2.24
CA LEU A 159 -3.52 1.67 1.67
C LEU A 159 -2.52 1.47 2.80
N LEU A 160 -1.71 0.43 2.71
CA LEU A 160 -0.65 0.11 3.67
C LEU A 160 0.68 0.09 2.92
N LEU A 161 1.60 0.99 3.29
CA LEU A 161 2.86 1.18 2.58
C LEU A 161 4.04 0.94 3.54
N ASP A 162 4.78 -0.12 3.28
CA ASP A 162 5.91 -0.55 4.11
C ASP A 162 7.24 -0.12 3.46
N GLU A 163 7.79 1.02 3.89
CA GLU A 163 9.03 1.62 3.41
C GLU A 163 9.10 1.75 1.86
N PRO A 164 8.08 2.36 1.25
CA PRO A 164 8.00 2.46 -0.21
C PRO A 164 9.10 3.33 -0.82
N ASP A 165 9.82 4.09 0.01
CA ASP A 165 10.89 4.99 -0.37
C ASP A 165 12.30 4.36 -0.35
N SER A 166 12.43 3.11 0.12
CA SER A 166 13.72 2.46 0.40
C SER A 166 14.67 2.33 -0.81
N ALA A 167 14.11 2.24 -2.03
CA ALA A 167 14.87 2.12 -3.28
C ALA A 167 15.02 3.45 -4.05
N LEU A 168 14.55 4.58 -3.47
CA LEU A 168 14.48 5.87 -4.13
C LEU A 168 15.61 6.80 -3.67
N ASP A 169 16.16 7.61 -4.58
CA ASP A 169 16.94 8.78 -4.23
C ASP A 169 16.03 9.90 -3.65
N LEU A 170 16.65 10.95 -3.11
CA LEU A 170 15.93 12.01 -2.41
C LEU A 170 14.89 12.71 -3.28
N ALA A 171 15.20 12.96 -4.56
CA ALA A 171 14.27 13.63 -5.48
C ALA A 171 13.07 12.76 -5.79
N ASN A 172 13.29 11.47 -6.06
CA ASN A 172 12.23 10.51 -6.32
C ASN A 172 11.39 10.20 -5.08
N ARG A 173 11.96 10.26 -3.86
CA ARG A 173 11.19 10.15 -2.60
C ARG A 173 10.16 11.26 -2.48
N SER A 174 10.60 12.52 -2.66
CA SER A 174 9.70 13.69 -2.59
C SER A 174 8.61 13.63 -3.66
N HIS A 175 8.96 13.20 -4.87
CA HIS A 175 8.00 13.04 -5.96
C HIS A 175 6.96 11.96 -5.65
N MET A 176 7.40 10.78 -5.20
CA MET A 176 6.50 9.68 -4.82
C MET A 176 5.54 10.09 -3.69
N ALA A 177 6.04 10.80 -2.68
CA ALA A 177 5.22 11.25 -1.56
C ALA A 177 4.17 12.26 -2.00
N ALA A 178 4.54 13.21 -2.87
CA ALA A 178 3.59 14.19 -3.42
C ALA A 178 2.47 13.48 -4.21
N LEU A 179 2.82 12.52 -5.07
CA LEU A 179 1.85 11.72 -5.83
C LEU A 179 0.92 10.92 -4.90
N LEU A 180 1.47 10.30 -3.85
CA LEU A 180 0.70 9.54 -2.88
C LEU A 180 -0.26 10.43 -2.09
N ALA A 181 0.22 11.58 -1.58
CA ALA A 181 -0.60 12.53 -0.85
C ALA A 181 -1.74 13.09 -1.72
N GLU A 182 -1.44 13.50 -2.95
CA GLU A 182 -2.44 13.97 -3.92
C GLU A 182 -3.50 12.87 -4.17
N PHE A 183 -3.07 11.64 -4.42
CA PHE A 183 -3.98 10.52 -4.65
C PHE A 183 -4.88 10.24 -3.44
N VAL A 184 -4.32 10.21 -2.23
CA VAL A 184 -5.04 9.95 -0.98
C VAL A 184 -6.07 11.04 -0.72
N HIS A 185 -5.67 12.31 -0.82
CA HIS A 185 -6.55 13.45 -0.59
C HIS A 185 -7.68 13.55 -1.64
N ALA A 186 -7.34 13.38 -2.92
CA ALA A 186 -8.32 13.45 -4.01
C ALA A 186 -9.34 12.30 -3.99
N SER A 187 -8.92 11.09 -3.59
CA SER A 187 -9.77 9.90 -3.58
C SER A 187 -10.52 9.69 -2.28
N GLY A 188 -10.20 10.43 -1.20
CA GLY A 188 -10.77 10.22 0.13
C GLY A 188 -10.36 8.90 0.80
N LYS A 189 -9.29 8.25 0.31
CA LYS A 189 -8.77 7.00 0.88
C LYS A 189 -7.93 7.27 2.13
N THR A 190 -7.72 6.24 2.94
CA THR A 190 -6.81 6.30 4.09
C THR A 190 -5.54 5.54 3.76
N ALA A 191 -4.37 6.14 4.01
CA ALA A 191 -3.09 5.48 3.84
C ALA A 191 -2.29 5.46 5.14
N LEU A 192 -1.76 4.29 5.52
CA LEU A 192 -0.76 4.12 6.57
C LEU A 192 0.59 3.88 5.92
N ILE A 193 1.58 4.69 6.25
CA ILE A 193 2.92 4.59 5.69
C ILE A 193 3.99 4.48 6.77
N CYS A 194 4.93 3.56 6.56
CA CYS A 194 6.18 3.52 7.30
C CYS A 194 7.28 4.11 6.42
N LEU A 195 8.06 5.05 6.94
CA LEU A 195 9.25 5.59 6.27
C LEU A 195 10.47 5.44 7.19
N HIS A 196 11.65 5.42 6.58
CA HIS A 196 12.90 5.39 7.32
C HIS A 196 13.25 6.72 7.98
N ASP A 197 12.96 7.83 7.30
CA ASP A 197 13.32 9.17 7.74
C ASP A 197 12.14 9.85 8.44
N PRO A 198 12.23 10.11 9.76
CA PRO A 198 11.18 10.80 10.48
C PRO A 198 10.91 12.23 9.97
N MET A 199 11.91 12.91 9.40
CA MET A 199 11.73 14.27 8.87
C MET A 199 10.81 14.26 7.65
N LEU A 200 10.95 13.26 6.77
CA LEU A 200 10.04 13.09 5.63
C LEU A 200 8.61 12.79 6.08
N MET A 201 8.42 12.08 7.19
CA MET A 201 7.07 11.86 7.74
C MET A 201 6.42 13.17 8.20
N LEU A 202 7.18 14.07 8.83
CA LEU A 202 6.66 15.36 9.28
C LEU A 202 6.25 16.26 8.11
N ASP A 203 6.95 16.14 6.98
CA ASP A 203 6.67 16.94 5.78
C ASP A 203 5.47 16.40 4.96
N TRP A 204 5.21 15.09 5.02
CA TRP A 204 4.28 14.45 4.08
C TRP A 204 3.02 13.86 4.71
N CYS A 205 3.06 13.51 6.00
CA CYS A 205 1.93 12.89 6.67
C CYS A 205 1.05 13.93 7.35
N ASP A 206 -0.27 13.77 7.22
CA ASP A 206 -1.25 14.62 7.89
C ASP A 206 -1.28 14.35 9.40
N THR A 207 -1.00 13.10 9.79
CA THR A 207 -1.03 12.62 11.19
C THR A 207 0.07 11.58 11.41
N LEU A 208 0.58 11.49 12.65
CA LEU A 208 1.56 10.50 13.06
C LEU A 208 1.03 9.66 14.23
N ILE A 209 1.33 8.36 14.22
CA ILE A 209 0.99 7.40 15.28
C ILE A 209 2.23 6.59 15.71
#